data_a366cee87f2bd284823aba3d482dd253
#
_entry.id   a366cee87f2bd284823aba3d482dd253
#
_cell.length_a   1.000
_cell.length_b   1.000
_cell.length_c   1.000
_cell.angle_alpha   90.00
_cell.angle_beta   90.00
_cell.angle_gamma   90.00
#
_symmetry.space_group_name_H-M   'P 1'
#
loop_
_entity.id
_entity.type
_entity.pdbx_description
1 polymer ?
#
loop_
_entity_poly.entity_id
_entity_poly.type
_entity_poly.pdbx_seq_one_letter_code
_entity_poly.pdbx_strand_id
1 'polypeptide(L)'
;KIMDKIPFDILENEIINKGKPFLGICVGMQVLADKGFEFGEHSGFGWIGGVVNKIISEDLPSIHIGWNDIEIKKESPLLNGLETIKDFYFVHSYVFDVESEDSIVAQTNYGNNFSSVIAKDNIYGVQFHPEKSQKAGQLIFKNFMDT
;
A
#
# COMPACT_ATOMS: atom_id res chain seq x y z
N LYS A 1 4.74 -15.41 -11.83
CA LYS A 1 4.57 -14.47 -10.71
C LYS A 1 4.73 -13.04 -11.20
N ILE A 2 4.20 -12.09 -10.44
CA ILE A 2 4.23 -10.68 -10.84
C ILE A 2 5.66 -10.16 -11.00
N MET A 3 6.56 -10.56 -10.10
CA MET A 3 7.97 -10.11 -10.13
C MET A 3 8.70 -10.54 -11.40
N ASP A 4 8.37 -11.72 -11.92
CA ASP A 4 9.01 -12.25 -13.13
C ASP A 4 8.61 -11.50 -14.40
N LYS A 5 7.52 -10.72 -14.33
CA LYS A 5 6.96 -9.98 -15.46
C LYS A 5 7.32 -8.51 -15.47
N ILE A 6 8.00 -8.04 -14.43
CA ILE A 6 8.33 -6.63 -14.27
C ILE A 6 9.75 -6.39 -14.81
N PRO A 7 9.94 -5.40 -15.71
CA PRO A 7 11.27 -5.00 -16.15
C PRO A 7 11.95 -4.20 -15.02
N PHE A 8 12.43 -4.92 -14.01
CA PHE A 8 12.90 -4.34 -12.75
C PHE A 8 13.99 -3.29 -12.94
N ASP A 9 14.97 -3.55 -13.80
CA ASP A 9 16.10 -2.62 -14.02
C ASP A 9 15.61 -1.27 -14.55
N ILE A 10 14.65 -1.30 -15.47
CA ILE A 10 14.08 -0.07 -16.04
C ILE A 10 13.28 0.66 -14.98
N LEU A 11 12.45 -0.07 -14.24
CA LEU A 11 11.61 0.51 -13.19
C LEU A 11 12.47 1.12 -12.08
N GLU A 12 13.47 0.40 -11.62
CA GLU A 12 14.40 0.89 -10.59
C GLU A 12 15.10 2.18 -11.05
N ASN A 13 15.57 2.23 -12.29
CA ASN A 13 16.22 3.42 -12.81
C ASN A 13 15.26 4.62 -12.85
N GLU A 14 14.04 4.43 -13.30
CA GLU A 14 13.06 5.53 -13.39
C GLU A 14 12.60 6.01 -12.02
N ILE A 15 12.38 5.12 -11.09
CA ILE A 15 11.80 5.45 -9.77
C ILE A 15 12.89 5.81 -8.76
N ILE A 16 13.91 4.97 -8.59
CA ILE A 16 14.93 5.18 -7.57
C ILE A 16 15.97 6.22 -8.03
N ASN A 17 16.50 6.06 -9.23
CA ASN A 17 17.58 6.93 -9.71
C ASN A 17 17.07 8.27 -10.22
N LYS A 18 15.96 8.29 -10.95
CA LYS A 18 15.39 9.52 -11.52
C LYS A 18 14.33 10.18 -10.65
N GLY A 19 13.84 9.49 -9.62
CA GLY A 19 12.88 10.05 -8.66
C GLY A 19 11.48 10.26 -9.19
N LYS A 20 11.06 9.54 -10.21
CA LYS A 20 9.68 9.63 -10.69
C LYS A 20 8.71 9.09 -9.64
N PRO A 21 7.53 9.71 -9.48
CA PRO A 21 6.55 9.20 -8.53
C PRO A 21 6.08 7.78 -8.88
N PHE A 22 5.89 6.97 -7.85
CA PHE A 22 5.40 5.59 -7.98
C PHE A 22 4.25 5.38 -7.02
N LEU A 23 3.17 4.77 -7.50
CA LEU A 23 2.03 4.37 -6.68
C LEU A 23 1.79 2.88 -6.85
N GLY A 24 2.03 2.12 -5.78
CA GLY A 24 1.69 0.69 -5.72
C GLY A 24 0.30 0.49 -5.14
N ILE A 25 -0.55 -0.24 -5.83
CA ILE A 25 -1.92 -0.51 -5.43
C ILE A 25 -2.07 -1.99 -5.09
N CYS A 26 -2.55 -2.30 -3.88
CA CYS A 26 -2.77 -3.66 -3.39
C CYS A 26 -1.50 -4.50 -3.50
N VAL A 27 -1.45 -5.46 -4.42
CA VAL A 27 -0.25 -6.26 -4.71
C VAL A 27 0.92 -5.35 -5.09
N GLY A 28 0.67 -4.25 -5.81
CA GLY A 28 1.69 -3.25 -6.16
C GLY A 28 2.31 -2.56 -4.95
N MET A 29 1.58 -2.40 -3.86
CA MET A 29 2.13 -1.95 -2.58
C MET A 29 2.98 -3.05 -1.95
N GLN A 30 2.50 -4.28 -1.98
CA GLN A 30 3.15 -5.41 -1.32
C GLN A 30 4.50 -5.76 -1.95
N VAL A 31 4.67 -5.58 -3.26
CA VAL A 31 5.95 -5.83 -3.91
C VAL A 31 7.06 -4.84 -3.51
N LEU A 32 6.71 -3.74 -2.84
CA LEU A 32 7.70 -2.79 -2.31
C LEU A 32 8.51 -3.37 -1.15
N ALA A 33 7.99 -4.38 -0.46
CA ALA A 33 8.60 -5.02 0.70
C ALA A 33 9.89 -5.75 0.36
N ASP A 34 10.64 -6.12 1.40
CA ASP A 34 11.81 -6.99 1.24
C ASP A 34 11.41 -8.39 0.76
N LYS A 35 10.33 -8.93 1.36
CA LYS A 35 9.82 -10.26 0.99
C LYS A 35 8.36 -10.41 1.39
N GLY A 36 7.71 -11.42 0.82
CA GLY A 36 6.36 -11.81 1.15
C GLY A 36 6.21 -13.32 1.21
N PHE A 37 5.12 -13.77 1.83
CA PHE A 37 4.90 -15.20 2.12
C PHE A 37 3.66 -15.79 1.45
N GLU A 38 3.04 -15.07 0.53
CA GLU A 38 1.92 -15.63 -0.24
C GLU A 38 2.44 -16.66 -1.24
N PHE A 39 1.95 -17.89 -1.13
CA PHE A 39 2.40 -19.04 -1.94
C PHE A 39 3.90 -19.32 -1.80
N GLY A 40 4.43 -19.22 -0.58
CA GLY A 40 5.84 -19.42 -0.27
C GLY A 40 6.59 -18.11 -0.13
N GLU A 41 7.87 -18.18 0.18
CA GLU A 41 8.69 -16.99 0.35
C GLU A 41 9.15 -16.44 -0.99
N HIS A 42 8.92 -15.14 -1.20
CA HIS A 42 9.30 -14.41 -2.42
C HIS A 42 9.95 -13.09 -2.08
N SER A 43 11.00 -12.73 -2.80
CA SER A 43 11.61 -11.40 -2.67
C SER A 43 10.74 -10.34 -3.32
N GLY A 44 10.64 -9.17 -2.66
CA GLY A 44 10.08 -7.95 -3.25
C GLY A 44 11.16 -7.05 -3.80
N PHE A 45 10.79 -5.78 -4.07
CA PHE A 45 11.75 -4.78 -4.54
C PHE A 45 12.72 -4.33 -3.46
N GLY A 46 12.32 -4.43 -2.18
CA GLY A 46 13.13 -3.95 -1.06
C GLY A 46 13.24 -2.42 -1.00
N TRP A 47 12.32 -1.69 -1.61
CA TRP A 47 12.35 -0.23 -1.59
C TRP A 47 11.84 0.36 -0.29
N ILE A 48 10.94 -0.35 0.38
CA ILE A 48 10.46 -0.03 1.71
C ILE A 48 10.64 -1.26 2.59
N GLY A 49 11.40 -1.13 3.68
CA GLY A 49 11.72 -2.26 4.55
C GLY A 49 10.50 -2.85 5.24
N GLY A 50 10.47 -4.17 5.30
CA GLY A 50 9.42 -4.93 5.95
C GLY A 50 9.05 -6.19 5.21
N VAL A 51 8.01 -6.88 5.70
CA VAL A 51 7.57 -8.16 5.15
C VAL A 51 6.06 -8.20 4.98
N VAL A 52 5.59 -8.98 4.02
CA VAL A 52 4.16 -9.16 3.76
C VAL A 52 3.74 -10.50 4.34
N ASN A 53 2.85 -10.45 5.34
CA ASN A 53 2.36 -11.60 6.06
C ASN A 53 0.85 -11.76 5.90
N LYS A 54 0.37 -12.98 6.10
CA LYS A 54 -1.07 -13.26 6.09
C LYS A 54 -1.77 -12.53 7.23
N ILE A 55 -2.98 -12.06 6.98
CA ILE A 55 -3.85 -11.49 8.02
C ILE A 55 -4.10 -12.56 9.08
N ILE A 56 -3.83 -12.20 10.36
CA ILE A 56 -4.09 -13.05 11.50
C ILE A 56 -5.18 -12.38 12.33
N SER A 57 -6.32 -13.04 12.46
CA SER A 57 -7.41 -12.61 13.32
C SER A 57 -8.13 -13.82 13.89
N GLU A 58 -8.44 -13.78 15.19
CA GLU A 58 -9.16 -14.86 15.85
C GLU A 58 -10.64 -14.87 15.50
N ASP A 59 -11.22 -13.67 15.30
CA ASP A 59 -12.66 -13.48 15.19
C ASP A 59 -13.15 -13.15 13.77
N LEU A 60 -12.24 -12.81 12.86
CA LEU A 60 -12.59 -12.36 11.52
C LEU A 60 -12.01 -13.32 10.46
N PRO A 61 -12.65 -13.37 9.28
CA PRO A 61 -12.09 -14.13 8.17
C PRO A 61 -10.66 -13.68 7.81
N SER A 62 -9.86 -14.58 7.28
CA SER A 62 -8.50 -14.28 6.85
C SER A 62 -8.41 -13.49 5.54
N ILE A 63 -9.57 -13.10 5.01
CA ILE A 63 -9.66 -12.18 3.87
C ILE A 63 -10.52 -10.97 4.26
N HIS A 64 -9.97 -9.78 4.06
CA HIS A 64 -10.63 -8.51 4.31
C HIS A 64 -11.25 -8.04 3.00
N ILE A 65 -12.58 -8.10 2.91
CA ILE A 65 -13.33 -7.68 1.72
C ILE A 65 -14.39 -6.66 2.16
N GLY A 66 -14.41 -5.53 1.49
CA GLY A 66 -15.45 -4.51 1.67
C GLY A 66 -14.90 -3.14 2.00
N TRP A 67 -15.81 -2.25 2.38
CA TRP A 67 -15.50 -0.87 2.73
C TRP A 67 -14.98 -0.80 4.15
N ASN A 68 -13.93 -0.02 4.36
CA ASN A 68 -13.38 0.24 5.67
C ASN A 68 -12.67 1.59 5.70
N ASP A 69 -12.51 2.15 6.90
CA ASP A 69 -11.92 3.45 7.10
C ASP A 69 -10.40 3.40 7.15
N ILE A 70 -9.76 4.49 6.79
CA ILE A 70 -8.36 4.71 7.08
C ILE A 70 -8.22 5.72 8.22
N GLU A 71 -7.26 5.51 9.10
CA GLU A 71 -6.87 6.47 10.13
C GLU A 71 -5.54 7.09 9.72
N ILE A 72 -5.58 8.40 9.43
CA ILE A 72 -4.39 9.13 8.97
C ILE A 72 -3.46 9.36 10.15
N LYS A 73 -2.21 8.91 10.04
CA LYS A 73 -1.20 9.04 11.09
C LYS A 73 -0.29 10.23 10.87
N LYS A 74 -0.11 10.65 9.64
CA LYS A 74 0.68 11.85 9.31
C LYS A 74 0.25 12.43 7.98
N GLU A 75 0.61 13.69 7.76
CA GLU A 75 0.32 14.37 6.50
C GLU A 75 1.07 13.75 5.33
N SER A 76 0.40 13.68 4.20
CA SER A 76 0.98 13.23 2.95
C SER A 76 0.23 13.89 1.79
N PRO A 77 0.95 14.30 0.73
CA PRO A 77 0.29 14.85 -0.46
C PRO A 77 -0.76 13.92 -1.05
N LEU A 78 -0.55 12.60 -0.91
CA LEU A 78 -1.48 11.61 -1.43
C LEU A 78 -2.86 11.69 -0.77
N LEU A 79 -2.93 12.15 0.47
CA LEU A 79 -4.17 12.20 1.26
C LEU A 79 -4.80 13.60 1.34
N ASN A 80 -4.37 14.54 0.52
CA ASN A 80 -4.95 15.89 0.51
C ASN A 80 -6.44 15.81 0.17
N GLY A 81 -7.26 16.49 0.99
CA GLY A 81 -8.72 16.53 0.79
C GLY A 81 -9.48 15.34 1.34
N LEU A 82 -8.80 14.40 2.01
CA LEU A 82 -9.40 13.17 2.54
C LEU A 82 -9.69 13.23 4.05
N GLU A 83 -9.73 14.40 4.63
CA GLU A 83 -9.97 14.57 6.08
C GLU A 83 -11.36 14.06 6.51
N THR A 84 -12.35 14.16 5.60
CA THR A 84 -13.73 13.76 5.88
C THR A 84 -14.21 12.57 5.06
N ILE A 85 -13.50 12.19 4.00
CA ILE A 85 -13.87 11.07 3.11
C ILE A 85 -12.77 10.02 3.24
N LYS A 86 -12.95 9.04 4.13
CA LYS A 86 -11.92 8.08 4.51
C LYS A 86 -12.28 6.63 4.22
N ASP A 87 -13.42 6.38 3.59
CA ASP A 87 -13.86 5.02 3.26
C ASP A 87 -13.25 4.55 1.95
N PHE A 88 -12.64 3.39 2.00
CA PHE A 88 -12.01 2.77 0.83
C PHE A 88 -12.41 1.31 0.74
N TYR A 89 -12.35 0.78 -0.48
CA TYR A 89 -12.67 -0.62 -0.73
C TYR A 89 -11.42 -1.48 -0.65
N PHE A 90 -11.49 -2.52 0.19
CA PHE A 90 -10.39 -3.46 0.42
C PHE A 90 -10.76 -4.85 -0.09
N VAL A 91 -9.80 -5.55 -0.64
CA VAL A 91 -9.87 -6.99 -0.90
C VAL A 91 -8.46 -7.56 -0.87
N HIS A 92 -8.07 -8.14 0.27
CA HIS A 92 -6.73 -8.68 0.45
C HIS A 92 -6.71 -9.69 1.60
N SER A 93 -5.74 -10.61 1.56
CA SER A 93 -5.50 -11.60 2.61
C SER A 93 -4.14 -11.42 3.28
N TYR A 94 -3.30 -10.54 2.74
CA TYR A 94 -1.97 -10.27 3.24
C TYR A 94 -1.82 -8.79 3.55
N VAL A 95 -0.97 -8.48 4.51
CA VAL A 95 -0.68 -7.11 4.94
C VAL A 95 0.83 -6.88 4.95
N PHE A 96 1.21 -5.64 4.71
CA PHE A 96 2.61 -5.24 4.72
C PHE A 96 2.97 -4.74 6.13
N ASP A 97 3.75 -5.55 6.84
CA ASP A 97 4.32 -5.17 8.13
C ASP A 97 5.55 -4.30 7.86
N VAL A 98 5.35 -3.00 7.90
CA VAL A 98 6.39 -2.01 7.59
C VAL A 98 7.32 -1.86 8.78
N GLU A 99 8.63 -1.95 8.52
CA GLU A 99 9.65 -1.91 9.55
C GLU A 99 9.78 -0.54 10.22
N SER A 100 9.71 0.55 9.45
CA SER A 100 9.84 1.91 9.97
C SER A 100 8.49 2.61 10.05
N GLU A 101 8.16 3.12 11.24
CA GLU A 101 6.95 3.93 11.44
C GLU A 101 6.95 5.19 10.58
N ASP A 102 8.13 5.70 10.21
CA ASP A 102 8.25 6.89 9.37
C ASP A 102 7.61 6.70 8.00
N SER A 103 7.51 5.47 7.53
CA SER A 103 6.90 5.15 6.25
C SER A 103 5.39 4.90 6.32
N ILE A 104 4.81 4.83 7.52
CA ILE A 104 3.38 4.59 7.72
C ILE A 104 2.63 5.92 7.69
N VAL A 105 1.76 6.08 6.71
CA VAL A 105 0.96 7.31 6.53
C VAL A 105 -0.45 7.13 7.10
N ALA A 106 -1.07 5.99 6.89
CA ALA A 106 -2.38 5.66 7.44
C ALA A 106 -2.48 4.18 7.78
N GLN A 107 -3.35 3.89 8.73
CA GLN A 107 -3.64 2.52 9.16
C GLN A 107 -5.12 2.24 9.10
N THR A 108 -5.48 0.97 9.04
CA THR A 108 -6.85 0.49 9.04
C THR A 108 -6.97 -0.66 10.04
N ASN A 109 -8.10 -0.71 10.75
CA ASN A 109 -8.36 -1.79 11.68
C ASN A 109 -9.16 -2.91 11.00
N TYR A 110 -8.66 -4.12 11.10
CA TYR A 110 -9.37 -5.34 10.73
C TYR A 110 -8.98 -6.44 11.70
N GLY A 111 -9.56 -6.41 12.90
CA GLY A 111 -9.10 -7.20 14.03
C GLY A 111 -7.85 -6.60 14.67
N ASN A 112 -6.81 -6.42 13.88
CA ASN A 112 -5.60 -5.69 14.23
C ASN A 112 -5.40 -4.53 13.27
N ASN A 113 -4.62 -3.54 13.68
CA ASN A 113 -4.26 -2.43 12.78
C ASN A 113 -3.22 -2.90 11.78
N PHE A 114 -3.40 -2.50 10.53
CA PHE A 114 -2.41 -2.73 9.48
C PHE A 114 -2.16 -1.44 8.70
N SER A 115 -1.01 -1.35 8.02
CA SER A 115 -0.67 -0.19 7.20
C SER A 115 -1.51 -0.20 5.92
N SER A 116 -2.37 0.80 5.75
CA SER A 116 -3.20 0.95 4.57
C SER A 116 -2.65 1.95 3.57
N VAL A 117 -1.83 2.91 4.01
CA VAL A 117 -1.09 3.85 3.16
C VAL A 117 0.33 3.97 3.68
N ILE A 118 1.29 3.80 2.79
CA ILE A 118 2.71 3.96 3.09
C ILE A 118 3.35 4.92 2.09
N ALA A 119 4.43 5.56 2.52
CA ALA A 119 5.19 6.47 1.65
C ALA A 119 6.64 6.55 2.10
N LYS A 120 7.53 6.62 1.12
CA LYS A 120 8.94 6.89 1.33
C LYS A 120 9.46 7.63 0.10
N ASP A 121 9.89 8.89 0.31
CA ASP A 121 10.35 9.77 -0.78
C ASP A 121 9.28 9.90 -1.87
N ASN A 122 9.55 9.47 -3.09
CA ASN A 122 8.64 9.52 -4.24
C ASN A 122 7.80 8.25 -4.39
N ILE A 123 7.87 7.33 -3.44
CA ILE A 123 7.21 6.02 -3.53
C ILE A 123 6.03 6.00 -2.57
N TYR A 124 4.85 5.65 -3.11
CA TYR A 124 3.60 5.54 -2.35
C TYR A 124 3.02 4.15 -2.53
N GLY A 125 2.37 3.65 -1.49
CA GLY A 125 1.64 2.39 -1.56
C GLY A 125 0.29 2.50 -0.85
N VAL A 126 -0.75 1.90 -1.44
CA VAL A 126 -2.07 1.81 -0.82
C VAL A 126 -2.54 0.36 -0.88
N GLN A 127 -3.08 -0.15 0.24
CA GLN A 127 -3.58 -1.53 0.30
C GLN A 127 -4.96 -1.64 -0.34
N PHE A 128 -5.77 -0.60 -0.23
CA PHE A 128 -7.10 -0.57 -0.84
C PHE A 128 -7.02 -0.40 -2.36
N HIS A 129 -8.18 -0.53 -3.00
CA HIS A 129 -8.33 -0.33 -4.45
C HIS A 129 -8.96 1.04 -4.72
N PRO A 130 -8.17 2.08 -5.07
CA PRO A 130 -8.73 3.40 -5.37
C PRO A 130 -9.72 3.36 -6.52
N GLU A 131 -9.46 2.51 -7.54
CA GLU A 131 -10.34 2.36 -8.69
C GLU A 131 -11.73 1.85 -8.32
N LYS A 132 -11.88 1.25 -7.12
CA LYS A 132 -13.16 0.74 -6.59
C LYS A 132 -13.69 1.58 -5.43
N SER A 133 -13.06 2.71 -5.14
CA SER A 133 -13.35 3.51 -3.93
C SER A 133 -14.06 4.82 -4.22
N GLN A 134 -14.71 4.97 -5.37
CA GLN A 134 -15.52 6.11 -5.75
C GLN A 134 -14.77 7.45 -5.61
N LYS A 135 -15.36 8.46 -4.98
CA LYS A 135 -14.75 9.80 -4.85
C LYS A 135 -13.43 9.79 -4.08
N ALA A 136 -13.34 9.00 -3.01
CA ALA A 136 -12.11 8.88 -2.24
C ALA A 136 -10.97 8.36 -3.13
N GLY A 137 -11.26 7.36 -3.94
CA GLY A 137 -10.29 6.80 -4.88
C GLY A 137 -9.87 7.79 -5.96
N GLN A 138 -10.81 8.58 -6.47
CA GLN A 138 -10.51 9.63 -7.45
C GLN A 138 -9.56 10.67 -6.87
N LEU A 139 -9.73 11.04 -5.60
CA LEU A 139 -8.83 11.96 -4.93
C LEU A 139 -7.42 11.38 -4.79
N ILE A 140 -7.29 10.09 -4.52
CA ILE A 140 -5.98 9.43 -4.47
C ILE A 140 -5.25 9.60 -5.82
N PHE A 141 -5.92 9.28 -6.92
CA PHE A 141 -5.31 9.42 -8.25
C PHE A 141 -4.97 10.87 -8.59
N LYS A 142 -5.89 11.79 -8.29
CA LYS A 142 -5.65 13.22 -8.51
C LYS A 142 -4.43 13.70 -7.72
N ASN A 143 -4.37 13.36 -6.44
CA ASN A 143 -3.26 13.75 -5.58
C ASN A 143 -1.93 13.16 -6.06
N PHE A 144 -1.95 11.91 -6.50
CA PHE A 144 -0.76 11.26 -7.04
C PHE A 144 -0.28 11.97 -8.31
N MET A 145 -1.20 12.32 -9.22
CA MET A 145 -0.86 13.04 -10.46
C MET A 145 -0.29 14.42 -10.19
N ASP A 146 -0.60 15.01 -9.04
CA ASP A 146 -0.10 16.34 -8.64
C ASP A 146 1.28 16.26 -7.93
N THR A 147 1.79 15.06 -7.69
CA THR A 147 3.13 14.89 -7.08
C THR A 147 4.31 14.94 -8.13
#